data_0229634f8e5c121fc32eba9907e3a4a1
#
_entry.id   0229634f8e5c121fc32eba9907e3a4a1
#
_cell.length_a   1.000
_cell.length_b   1.000
_cell.length_c   1.000
_cell.angle_alpha   90.00
_cell.angle_beta   90.00
_cell.angle_gamma   90.00
#
_symmetry.space_group_name_H-M   'P 1'
#
loop_
_entity.id
_entity.type
_entity.pdbx_description
1 polymer ?
#
loop_
_entity_poly.entity_id
_entity_poly.type
_entity_poly.pdbx_seq_one_letter_code
_entity_poly.pdbx_strand_id
1 'polypeptide(L)'
;AALLAEAAMLRIQRKPLAIFLSDGSAIVTAWLIALTFPPLAPWWLVFTGTVFAIVIAKHLYGGLGQNPFNPAMVAFAVCIVSFPALMSQWPSVGLQMPLVEQINIILGLAPRVDALSGATPLDALKTALKLGDGNVDVAHLLANQDVFGNFAGRGWEWVAGGYLIGGLYLWERKLITWHVPTAFLASMTLISGALWLYSPAQFANPLFHLLSGGAMIGAFFIATD
;
A
#
# COMPACT_ATOMS: atom_id res chain seq x y z
N ALA A 1 -17.02 0.63 11.90
CA ALA A 1 -17.79 0.84 10.66
C ALA A 1 -18.11 -0.51 9.99
N ALA A 2 -17.14 -1.38 9.65
CA ALA A 2 -17.35 -2.61 8.88
C ALA A 2 -18.37 -3.56 9.52
N LEU A 3 -18.19 -3.94 10.77
CA LEU A 3 -19.12 -4.83 11.49
C LEU A 3 -20.55 -4.26 11.59
N LEU A 4 -20.69 -2.96 11.74
CA LEU A 4 -22.01 -2.32 11.78
C LEU A 4 -22.69 -2.34 10.40
N ALA A 5 -21.95 -2.07 9.34
CA ALA A 5 -22.44 -2.16 7.97
C ALA A 5 -22.82 -3.61 7.62
N GLU A 6 -21.99 -4.58 7.98
CA GLU A 6 -22.25 -6.02 7.82
C GLU A 6 -23.53 -6.43 8.56
N ALA A 7 -23.67 -6.07 9.83
CA ALA A 7 -24.83 -6.40 10.65
C ALA A 7 -26.11 -5.77 10.08
N ALA A 8 -26.05 -4.54 9.59
CA ALA A 8 -27.19 -3.86 8.95
C ALA A 8 -27.64 -4.61 7.67
N MET A 9 -26.68 -4.97 6.81
CA MET A 9 -26.99 -5.70 5.57
C MET A 9 -27.53 -7.10 5.84
N LEU A 10 -26.96 -7.83 6.81
CA LEU A 10 -27.47 -9.15 7.20
C LEU A 10 -28.90 -9.08 7.75
N ARG A 11 -29.22 -8.04 8.54
CA ARG A 11 -30.61 -7.80 9.01
C ARG A 11 -31.57 -7.53 7.86
N ILE A 12 -31.19 -6.70 6.90
CA ILE A 12 -31.99 -6.42 5.70
C ILE A 12 -32.22 -7.70 4.89
N GLN A 13 -31.18 -8.54 4.76
CA GLN A 13 -31.26 -9.82 4.05
C GLN A 13 -31.91 -10.95 4.87
N ARG A 14 -32.29 -10.68 6.12
CA ARG A 14 -32.88 -11.67 7.06
C ARG A 14 -31.96 -12.89 7.30
N LYS A 15 -30.64 -12.69 7.27
CA LYS A 15 -29.64 -13.73 7.54
C LYS A 15 -29.24 -13.75 9.03
N PRO A 16 -28.82 -14.90 9.58
CA PRO A 16 -28.43 -15.01 10.98
C PRO A 16 -27.13 -14.24 11.23
N LEU A 17 -27.17 -13.26 12.17
CA LEU A 17 -26.05 -12.38 12.46
C LEU A 17 -24.83 -13.13 13.02
N ALA A 18 -25.05 -14.04 13.97
CA ALA A 18 -23.96 -14.67 14.71
C ALA A 18 -22.99 -15.45 13.79
N ILE A 19 -23.51 -16.18 12.83
CA ILE A 19 -22.70 -17.00 11.92
C ILE A 19 -21.84 -16.13 10.99
N PHE A 20 -22.45 -15.12 10.36
CA PHE A 20 -21.76 -14.29 9.36
C PHE A 20 -20.89 -13.20 9.98
N LEU A 21 -21.16 -12.73 11.19
CA LEU A 21 -20.26 -11.79 11.88
C LEU A 21 -19.04 -12.49 12.50
N SER A 22 -19.16 -13.78 12.81
CA SER A 22 -18.05 -14.55 13.38
C SER A 22 -17.10 -15.15 12.34
N ASP A 23 -17.42 -15.07 11.04
CA ASP A 23 -16.55 -15.56 9.96
C ASP A 23 -15.27 -14.72 9.75
N GLY A 24 -15.21 -13.54 10.39
CA GLY A 24 -14.06 -12.65 10.34
C GLY A 24 -13.89 -11.86 9.03
N SER A 25 -14.70 -12.12 8.00
CA SER A 25 -14.55 -11.48 6.68
C SER A 25 -14.68 -9.96 6.70
N ALA A 26 -15.58 -9.40 7.52
CA ALA A 26 -15.71 -7.96 7.69
C ALA A 26 -14.50 -7.35 8.39
N ILE A 27 -13.86 -8.09 9.31
CA ILE A 27 -12.64 -7.67 10.01
C ILE A 27 -11.47 -7.66 9.02
N VAL A 28 -11.31 -8.70 8.21
CA VAL A 28 -10.29 -8.77 7.16
C VAL A 28 -10.46 -7.61 6.17
N THR A 29 -11.69 -7.35 5.70
CA THR A 29 -11.98 -6.21 4.82
C THR A 29 -11.58 -4.87 5.47
N ALA A 30 -11.94 -4.66 6.75
CA ALA A 30 -11.57 -3.46 7.49
C ALA A 30 -10.04 -3.31 7.65
N TRP A 31 -9.35 -4.42 7.91
CA TRP A 31 -7.90 -4.45 8.01
C TRP A 31 -7.22 -4.07 6.68
N LEU A 32 -7.68 -4.64 5.57
CA LEU A 32 -7.17 -4.30 4.25
C LEU A 32 -7.43 -2.84 3.89
N ILE A 33 -8.61 -2.29 4.23
CA ILE A 33 -8.89 -0.86 4.06
C ILE A 33 -7.92 -0.01 4.88
N ALA A 34 -7.67 -0.37 6.15
CA ALA A 34 -6.73 0.35 7.01
C ALA A 34 -5.30 0.35 6.48
N LEU A 35 -4.87 -0.72 5.80
CA LEU A 35 -3.55 -0.82 5.19
C LEU A 35 -3.42 -0.07 3.87
N THR A 36 -4.51 0.16 3.16
CA THR A 36 -4.52 0.77 1.82
C THR A 36 -4.88 2.25 1.81
N PHE A 37 -5.46 2.76 2.88
CA PHE A 37 -5.81 4.17 3.01
C PHE A 37 -4.69 4.96 3.68
N PRO A 38 -4.53 6.27 3.36
CA PRO A 38 -3.57 7.13 4.03
C PRO A 38 -3.80 7.14 5.56
N PRO A 39 -2.74 7.06 6.39
CA PRO A 39 -2.88 6.95 7.85
C PRO A 39 -3.63 8.11 8.51
N LEU A 40 -3.53 9.32 7.93
CA LEU A 40 -4.21 10.52 8.41
C LEU A 40 -5.47 10.87 7.59
N ALA A 41 -6.03 9.87 6.88
CA ALA A 41 -7.28 10.05 6.15
C ALA A 41 -8.41 10.48 7.11
N PRO A 42 -9.31 11.40 6.70
CA PRO A 42 -10.45 11.77 7.53
C PRO A 42 -11.31 10.55 7.83
N TRP A 43 -11.85 10.49 9.04
CA TRP A 43 -12.71 9.40 9.48
C TRP A 43 -13.88 9.12 8.52
N TRP A 44 -14.47 10.17 7.94
CA TRP A 44 -15.59 10.04 7.03
C TRP A 44 -15.20 9.40 5.69
N LEU A 45 -13.95 9.61 5.22
CA LEU A 45 -13.44 8.97 4.01
C LEU A 45 -13.32 7.46 4.21
N VAL A 46 -12.74 7.04 5.35
CA VAL A 46 -12.63 5.62 5.73
C VAL A 46 -14.00 4.99 5.93
N PHE A 47 -14.93 5.74 6.54
CA PHE A 47 -16.32 5.31 6.70
C PHE A 47 -16.99 5.09 5.34
N THR A 48 -16.89 6.06 4.44
CA THR A 48 -17.46 5.98 3.07
C THR A 48 -16.90 4.78 2.32
N GLY A 49 -15.57 4.62 2.28
CA GLY A 49 -14.93 3.46 1.65
C GLY A 49 -15.40 2.14 2.25
N THR A 50 -15.50 2.06 3.58
CA THR A 50 -15.99 0.85 4.27
C THR A 50 -17.44 0.52 3.91
N VAL A 51 -18.31 1.53 3.80
CA VAL A 51 -19.71 1.32 3.38
C VAL A 51 -19.76 0.78 1.95
N PHE A 52 -18.99 1.37 1.02
CA PHE A 52 -18.91 0.86 -0.35
C PHE A 52 -18.38 -0.58 -0.41
N ALA A 53 -17.35 -0.90 0.37
CA ALA A 53 -16.80 -2.25 0.45
C ALA A 53 -17.84 -3.28 0.90
N ILE A 54 -18.51 -3.00 2.02
CA ILE A 54 -19.42 -3.98 2.65
C ILE A 54 -20.76 -4.02 1.94
N VAL A 55 -21.38 -2.86 1.71
CA VAL A 55 -22.75 -2.81 1.16
C VAL A 55 -22.73 -3.17 -0.33
N ILE A 56 -21.91 -2.47 -1.11
CA ILE A 56 -21.95 -2.59 -2.57
C ILE A 56 -21.09 -3.77 -3.03
N ALA A 57 -19.80 -3.77 -2.72
CA ALA A 57 -18.89 -4.77 -3.28
C ALA A 57 -19.11 -6.18 -2.72
N LYS A 58 -19.56 -6.32 -1.46
CA LYS A 58 -19.79 -7.62 -0.84
C LYS A 58 -21.25 -8.05 -0.90
N HIS A 59 -22.14 -7.30 -0.27
CA HIS A 59 -23.53 -7.76 -0.05
C HIS A 59 -24.44 -7.64 -1.27
N LEU A 60 -24.25 -6.63 -2.12
CA LEU A 60 -25.06 -6.47 -3.34
C LEU A 60 -24.87 -7.64 -4.31
N TYR A 61 -23.70 -8.27 -4.30
CA TYR A 61 -23.38 -9.45 -5.12
C TYR A 61 -23.66 -10.79 -4.43
N GLY A 62 -24.30 -10.79 -3.24
CA GLY A 62 -24.71 -12.03 -2.56
C GLY A 62 -23.94 -12.35 -1.29
N GLY A 63 -22.84 -11.67 -0.99
CA GLY A 63 -22.03 -11.87 0.20
C GLY A 63 -20.68 -12.53 -0.07
N LEU A 64 -20.07 -13.09 0.98
CA LEU A 64 -18.76 -13.71 0.90
C LEU A 64 -18.71 -14.82 -0.15
N GLY A 65 -17.69 -14.79 -1.01
CA GLY A 65 -17.47 -15.77 -2.08
C GLY A 65 -18.31 -15.57 -3.34
N GLN A 66 -19.25 -14.62 -3.36
CA GLN A 66 -20.06 -14.27 -4.53
C GLN A 66 -19.64 -12.94 -5.17
N ASN A 67 -18.79 -12.19 -4.51
CA ASN A 67 -18.30 -10.89 -4.99
C ASN A 67 -17.21 -11.09 -6.05
N PRO A 68 -17.32 -10.43 -7.23
CA PRO A 68 -16.34 -10.57 -8.33
C PRO A 68 -15.03 -9.83 -8.03
N PHE A 69 -15.05 -8.88 -7.11
CA PHE A 69 -13.89 -8.05 -6.73
C PHE A 69 -13.66 -8.08 -5.23
N ASN A 70 -12.41 -7.93 -4.81
CA ASN A 70 -12.08 -7.76 -3.40
C ASN A 70 -12.75 -6.48 -2.85
N PRO A 71 -13.58 -6.57 -1.80
CA PRO A 71 -14.32 -5.42 -1.27
C PRO A 71 -13.44 -4.26 -0.83
N ALA A 72 -12.27 -4.53 -0.25
CA ALA A 72 -11.33 -3.47 0.15
C ALA A 72 -10.73 -2.75 -1.05
N MET A 73 -10.46 -3.46 -2.16
CA MET A 73 -9.98 -2.85 -3.39
C MET A 73 -11.05 -1.98 -4.05
N VAL A 74 -12.32 -2.37 -3.98
CA VAL A 74 -13.43 -1.51 -4.44
C VAL A 74 -13.50 -0.23 -3.60
N ALA A 75 -13.38 -0.33 -2.27
CA ALA A 75 -13.30 0.86 -1.41
C ALA A 75 -12.17 1.80 -1.83
N PHE A 76 -10.97 1.25 -2.05
CA PHE A 76 -9.83 2.01 -2.51
C PHE A 76 -10.08 2.68 -3.87
N ALA A 77 -10.58 1.93 -4.84
CA ALA A 77 -10.86 2.44 -6.19
C ALA A 77 -11.90 3.57 -6.17
N VAL A 78 -12.99 3.39 -5.43
CA VAL A 78 -14.01 4.44 -5.28
C VAL A 78 -13.45 5.70 -4.63
N CYS A 79 -12.68 5.55 -3.55
CA CYS A 79 -12.14 6.68 -2.82
C CYS A 79 -11.03 7.41 -3.59
N ILE A 80 -10.16 6.69 -4.32
CA ILE A 80 -9.10 7.36 -5.10
C ILE A 80 -9.65 8.12 -6.31
N VAL A 81 -10.73 7.63 -6.91
CA VAL A 81 -11.41 8.33 -8.01
C VAL A 81 -12.22 9.52 -7.51
N SER A 82 -12.93 9.36 -6.38
CA SER A 82 -13.81 10.41 -5.86
C SER A 82 -13.08 11.49 -5.06
N PHE A 83 -12.00 11.11 -4.37
CA PHE A 83 -11.24 11.99 -3.46
C PHE A 83 -9.72 11.85 -3.66
N PRO A 84 -9.20 12.08 -4.89
CA PRO A 84 -7.81 11.84 -5.23
C PRO A 84 -6.83 12.63 -4.36
N ALA A 85 -7.15 13.90 -4.05
CA ALA A 85 -6.32 14.76 -3.21
C ALA A 85 -6.14 14.21 -1.79
N LEU A 86 -7.15 13.55 -1.22
CA LEU A 86 -7.08 12.97 0.11
C LEU A 86 -6.38 11.61 0.10
N MET A 87 -6.60 10.82 -0.95
CA MET A 87 -6.00 9.49 -1.10
C MET A 87 -4.52 9.54 -1.48
N SER A 88 -4.01 10.67 -1.97
CA SER A 88 -2.59 10.89 -2.27
C SER A 88 -1.76 11.42 -1.10
N GLN A 89 -2.38 11.77 0.03
CA GLN A 89 -1.68 12.34 1.19
C GLN A 89 -1.03 11.26 2.07
N TRP A 90 0.15 10.82 1.68
CA TRP A 90 0.93 9.86 2.45
C TRP A 90 2.04 10.58 3.23
N PRO A 91 2.06 10.47 4.57
CA PRO A 91 3.11 11.07 5.37
C PRO A 91 4.48 10.56 4.98
N SER A 92 5.48 11.44 5.00
CA SER A 92 6.87 11.04 4.81
C SER A 92 7.32 10.13 5.95
N VAL A 93 8.19 9.17 5.64
CA VAL A 93 8.78 8.29 6.65
C VAL A 93 9.64 9.13 7.60
N GLY A 94 9.40 8.99 8.90
CA GLY A 94 10.09 9.76 9.94
C GLY A 94 9.34 11.01 10.42
N LEU A 95 8.17 11.31 9.89
CA LEU A 95 7.31 12.36 10.44
C LEU A 95 6.93 11.99 11.88
N GLN A 96 7.47 12.73 12.84
CA GLN A 96 7.13 12.59 14.25
C GLN A 96 5.97 13.53 14.57
N MET A 97 4.78 12.96 14.77
CA MET A 97 3.58 13.71 15.14
C MET A 97 2.98 13.09 16.40
N PRO A 98 2.68 13.87 17.45
CA PRO A 98 2.01 13.39 18.64
C PRO A 98 0.67 12.70 18.31
N LEU A 99 0.35 11.62 19.03
CA LEU A 99 -0.88 10.84 18.79
C LEU A 99 -2.15 11.71 18.87
N VAL A 100 -2.19 12.65 19.80
CA VAL A 100 -3.34 13.58 19.97
C VAL A 100 -3.53 14.43 18.72
N GLU A 101 -2.47 14.93 18.11
CA GLU A 101 -2.52 15.71 16.90
C GLU A 101 -3.01 14.87 15.70
N GLN A 102 -2.52 13.64 15.56
CA GLN A 102 -3.00 12.70 14.53
C GLN A 102 -4.53 12.46 14.68
N ILE A 103 -5.00 12.22 15.89
CA ILE A 103 -6.43 12.02 16.18
C ILE A 103 -7.23 13.28 15.80
N ASN A 104 -6.75 14.47 16.17
CA ASN A 104 -7.43 15.72 15.85
C ASN A 104 -7.52 15.95 14.34
N ILE A 105 -6.49 15.63 13.56
CA ILE A 105 -6.51 15.72 12.09
C ILE A 105 -7.51 14.72 11.50
N ILE A 106 -7.52 13.47 11.98
CA ILE A 106 -8.45 12.42 11.51
C ILE A 106 -9.91 12.82 11.80
N LEU A 107 -10.17 13.40 12.96
CA LEU A 107 -11.50 13.84 13.37
C LEU A 107 -11.93 15.19 12.75
N GLY A 108 -11.00 15.91 12.10
CA GLY A 108 -11.25 17.24 11.52
C GLY A 108 -11.28 18.37 12.57
N LEU A 109 -10.70 18.14 13.74
CA LEU A 109 -10.59 19.12 14.83
C LEU A 109 -9.35 20.01 14.71
N ALA A 110 -8.37 19.60 13.92
CA ALA A 110 -7.18 20.37 13.57
C ALA A 110 -7.06 20.53 12.04
N PRO A 111 -6.52 21.66 11.58
CA PRO A 111 -6.26 21.87 10.15
C PRO A 111 -5.24 20.84 9.65
N ARG A 112 -5.41 20.41 8.40
CA ARG A 112 -4.43 19.56 7.73
C ARG A 112 -3.21 20.38 7.35
N VAL A 113 -2.04 19.83 7.59
CA VAL A 113 -0.78 20.45 7.17
C VAL A 113 -0.53 20.07 5.72
N ASP A 114 -0.39 21.05 4.84
CA ASP A 114 -0.17 20.82 3.39
C ASP A 114 1.14 20.07 3.10
N ALA A 115 2.12 20.14 4.00
CA ALA A 115 3.43 19.49 3.89
C ALA A 115 3.48 18.04 4.40
N LEU A 116 2.36 17.36 4.60
CA LEU A 116 2.33 15.97 5.10
C LEU A 116 2.81 14.94 4.05
N SER A 117 2.62 15.22 2.77
CA SER A 117 3.01 14.30 1.71
C SER A 117 4.51 14.36 1.44
N GLY A 118 5.19 13.25 1.66
CA GLY A 118 6.58 13.06 1.24
C GLY A 118 6.66 12.34 -0.11
N ALA A 119 7.68 12.67 -0.90
CA ALA A 119 7.99 11.90 -2.10
C ALA A 119 8.37 10.46 -1.73
N THR A 120 7.88 9.49 -2.51
CA THR A 120 8.40 8.12 -2.39
C THR A 120 9.87 8.09 -2.82
N PRO A 121 10.69 7.14 -2.35
CA PRO A 121 12.09 7.06 -2.75
C PRO A 121 12.29 7.00 -4.27
N LEU A 122 11.43 6.26 -4.97
CA LEU A 122 11.46 6.17 -6.44
C LEU A 122 11.10 7.51 -7.10
N ASP A 123 10.16 8.24 -6.55
CA ASP A 123 9.72 9.53 -7.08
C ASP A 123 10.74 10.64 -6.78
N ALA A 124 11.36 10.60 -5.60
CA ALA A 124 12.46 11.48 -5.24
C ALA A 124 13.65 11.29 -6.19
N LEU A 125 14.06 10.05 -6.44
CA LEU A 125 15.14 9.74 -7.39
C LEU A 125 14.79 10.21 -8.81
N LYS A 126 13.58 9.87 -9.29
CA LYS A 126 13.10 10.28 -10.62
C LYS A 126 13.09 11.79 -10.79
N THR A 127 12.63 12.53 -9.77
CA THR A 127 12.56 13.98 -9.79
C THR A 127 13.95 14.60 -9.77
N ALA A 128 14.85 14.10 -8.92
CA ALA A 128 16.23 14.57 -8.85
C ALA A 128 16.97 14.34 -10.18
N LEU A 129 16.79 13.20 -10.83
CA LEU A 129 17.37 12.92 -12.15
C LEU A 129 16.81 13.83 -13.25
N LYS A 130 15.52 14.16 -13.20
CA LYS A 130 14.91 15.10 -14.17
C LYS A 130 15.39 16.54 -14.00
N LEU A 131 15.57 17.00 -12.76
CA LEU A 131 16.00 18.35 -12.46
C LEU A 131 17.50 18.56 -12.69
N GLY A 132 18.28 17.49 -12.67
CA GLY A 132 19.75 17.54 -12.78
C GLY A 132 20.30 17.50 -14.20
N ASP A 133 19.47 17.63 -15.26
CA ASP A 133 19.87 17.68 -16.68
C ASP A 133 20.90 16.59 -17.09
N GLY A 134 20.78 15.38 -16.53
CA GLY A 134 21.64 14.25 -16.87
C GLY A 134 23.05 14.25 -16.24
N ASN A 135 23.39 15.27 -15.47
CA ASN A 135 24.70 15.40 -14.80
C ASN A 135 24.70 14.98 -13.32
N VAL A 136 23.63 14.33 -12.87
CA VAL A 136 23.49 13.95 -11.46
C VAL A 136 24.00 12.55 -11.25
N ASP A 137 24.95 12.37 -10.34
CA ASP A 137 25.41 11.05 -9.89
C ASP A 137 24.39 10.45 -8.92
N VAL A 138 23.80 9.34 -9.31
CA VAL A 138 22.82 8.57 -8.51
C VAL A 138 23.42 8.14 -7.17
N ALA A 139 24.68 7.71 -7.15
CA ALA A 139 25.33 7.28 -5.91
C ALA A 139 25.44 8.43 -4.91
N HIS A 140 25.78 9.64 -5.40
CA HIS A 140 25.82 10.84 -4.58
C HIS A 140 24.46 11.29 -4.09
N LEU A 141 23.41 11.17 -4.92
CA LEU A 141 22.03 11.45 -4.51
C LEU A 141 21.55 10.52 -3.40
N LEU A 142 21.77 9.21 -3.56
CA LEU A 142 21.37 8.20 -2.58
C LEU A 142 22.08 8.38 -1.23
N ALA A 143 23.31 8.92 -1.23
CA ALA A 143 24.07 9.15 -0.01
C ALA A 143 23.68 10.42 0.76
N ASN A 144 23.09 11.41 0.10
CA ASN A 144 22.97 12.77 0.65
C ASN A 144 21.52 13.25 0.90
N GLN A 145 20.49 12.43 0.67
CA GLN A 145 19.11 12.82 0.91
C GLN A 145 18.46 11.96 2.03
N ASP A 146 17.74 12.60 2.94
CA ASP A 146 17.09 11.97 4.09
C ASP A 146 15.98 10.94 3.71
N VAL A 147 15.54 10.98 2.46
CA VAL A 147 14.51 10.05 1.93
C VAL A 147 15.10 8.65 1.70
N PHE A 148 16.42 8.55 1.52
CA PHE A 148 17.11 7.30 1.25
C PHE A 148 17.65 6.67 2.53
N GLY A 149 17.64 5.32 2.56
CA GLY A 149 18.23 4.48 3.61
C GLY A 149 19.56 3.89 3.17
N ASN A 150 20.01 2.84 3.85
CA ASN A 150 21.29 2.20 3.55
C ASN A 150 21.30 1.45 2.20
N PHE A 151 20.18 0.86 1.81
CA PHE A 151 20.06 0.05 0.60
C PHE A 151 18.98 0.54 -0.35
N ALA A 152 17.99 1.26 0.19
CA ALA A 152 16.80 1.67 -0.54
C ALA A 152 16.19 2.94 0.06
N GLY A 153 14.88 3.09 0.06
CA GLY A 153 14.18 4.17 0.73
C GLY A 153 14.10 3.96 2.23
N ARG A 154 14.33 5.01 2.99
CA ARG A 154 14.28 4.99 4.45
C ARG A 154 12.91 4.45 4.93
N GLY A 155 12.92 3.36 5.68
CA GLY A 155 11.72 2.69 6.16
C GLY A 155 11.05 1.75 5.16
N TRP A 156 11.23 1.93 3.85
CA TRP A 156 10.71 1.04 2.82
C TRP A 156 11.38 -0.33 2.84
N GLU A 157 12.63 -0.39 3.26
CA GLU A 157 13.39 -1.63 3.45
C GLU A 157 12.67 -2.59 4.40
N TRP A 158 12.12 -2.07 5.50
CA TRP A 158 11.35 -2.86 6.47
C TRP A 158 10.02 -3.33 5.92
N VAL A 159 9.32 -2.46 5.17
CA VAL A 159 8.06 -2.81 4.50
C VAL A 159 8.30 -3.91 3.46
N ALA A 160 9.30 -3.75 2.60
CA ALA A 160 9.69 -4.75 1.61
C ALA A 160 10.14 -6.06 2.27
N GLY A 161 10.91 -5.97 3.37
CA GLY A 161 11.31 -7.12 4.18
C GLY A 161 10.11 -7.87 4.78
N GLY A 162 9.12 -7.15 5.28
CA GLY A 162 7.86 -7.74 5.77
C GLY A 162 7.11 -8.51 4.67
N TYR A 163 6.97 -7.94 3.48
CA TYR A 163 6.36 -8.64 2.34
C TYR A 163 7.19 -9.84 1.86
N LEU A 164 8.52 -9.74 1.89
CA LEU A 164 9.40 -10.87 1.56
C LEU A 164 9.18 -12.03 2.55
N ILE A 165 9.19 -11.77 3.85
CA ILE A 165 8.95 -12.78 4.89
C ILE A 165 7.57 -13.41 4.72
N GLY A 166 6.53 -12.59 4.53
CA GLY A 166 5.16 -13.07 4.26
C GLY A 166 5.08 -13.91 3.00
N GLY A 167 5.73 -13.49 1.92
CA GLY A 167 5.79 -14.23 0.66
C GLY A 167 6.51 -15.59 0.77
N LEU A 168 7.63 -15.62 1.49
CA LEU A 168 8.34 -16.87 1.76
C LEU A 168 7.50 -17.83 2.62
N TYR A 169 6.75 -17.34 3.58
CA TYR A 169 5.79 -18.12 4.36
C TYR A 169 4.70 -18.73 3.48
N LEU A 170 4.10 -17.94 2.57
CA LEU A 170 3.10 -18.44 1.62
C LEU A 170 3.66 -19.53 0.71
N TRP A 171 4.91 -19.36 0.26
CA TRP A 171 5.60 -20.36 -0.54
C TRP A 171 5.89 -21.65 0.25
N GLU A 172 6.41 -21.54 1.48
CA GLU A 172 6.63 -22.68 2.37
C GLU A 172 5.33 -23.48 2.61
N ARG A 173 4.22 -22.78 2.82
CA ARG A 173 2.89 -23.38 2.97
C ARG A 173 2.28 -23.89 1.66
N LYS A 174 2.99 -23.78 0.54
CA LYS A 174 2.53 -24.22 -0.79
C LYS A 174 1.21 -23.54 -1.23
N LEU A 175 0.92 -22.36 -0.72
CA LEU A 175 -0.22 -21.54 -1.12
C LEU A 175 0.03 -20.84 -2.46
N ILE A 176 1.31 -20.54 -2.75
CA ILE A 176 1.77 -19.97 -4.02
C ILE A 176 2.87 -20.82 -4.63
N THR A 177 3.01 -20.76 -5.96
CA THR A 177 4.11 -21.40 -6.68
C THR A 177 5.32 -20.48 -6.74
N TRP A 178 6.53 -21.02 -6.62
CA TRP A 178 7.77 -20.23 -6.62
C TRP A 178 8.10 -19.60 -7.99
N HIS A 179 7.55 -20.15 -9.08
CA HIS A 179 7.89 -19.72 -10.45
C HIS A 179 7.60 -18.24 -10.70
N VAL A 180 6.41 -17.79 -10.32
CA VAL A 180 5.96 -16.41 -10.58
C VAL A 180 6.79 -15.38 -9.79
N PRO A 181 6.92 -15.49 -8.45
CA PRO A 181 7.75 -14.56 -7.69
C PRO A 181 9.21 -14.53 -8.14
N THR A 182 9.80 -15.72 -8.41
CA THR A 182 11.21 -15.76 -8.83
C THR A 182 11.42 -15.18 -10.21
N ALA A 183 10.54 -15.46 -11.17
CA ALA A 183 10.61 -14.86 -12.51
C ALA A 183 10.48 -13.33 -12.45
N PHE A 184 9.52 -12.81 -11.64
CA PHE A 184 9.32 -11.39 -11.45
C PHE A 184 10.56 -10.70 -10.85
N LEU A 185 11.05 -11.20 -9.71
CA LEU A 185 12.20 -10.62 -9.02
C LEU A 185 13.51 -10.80 -9.81
N ALA A 186 13.70 -11.95 -10.47
CA ALA A 186 14.87 -12.20 -11.30
C ALA A 186 14.93 -11.28 -12.52
N SER A 187 13.81 -11.10 -13.23
CA SER A 187 13.76 -10.19 -14.40
C SER A 187 14.05 -8.75 -14.00
N MET A 188 13.47 -8.29 -12.90
CA MET A 188 13.72 -6.96 -12.36
C MET A 188 15.18 -6.77 -11.94
N THR A 189 15.76 -7.77 -11.26
CA THR A 189 17.17 -7.76 -10.83
C THR A 189 18.12 -7.77 -12.04
N LEU A 190 17.85 -8.59 -13.03
CA LEU A 190 18.70 -8.71 -14.23
C LEU A 190 18.70 -7.41 -15.04
N ILE A 191 17.52 -6.84 -15.30
CA ILE A 191 17.42 -5.60 -16.08
C ILE A 191 18.05 -4.43 -15.34
N SER A 192 17.70 -4.22 -14.07
CA SER A 192 18.27 -3.13 -13.27
C SER A 192 19.77 -3.34 -13.03
N GLY A 193 20.22 -4.56 -12.85
CA GLY A 193 21.63 -4.93 -12.71
C GLY A 193 22.43 -4.65 -13.99
N ALA A 194 21.89 -4.99 -15.15
CA ALA A 194 22.54 -4.71 -16.44
C ALA A 194 22.69 -3.20 -16.68
N LEU A 195 21.64 -2.42 -16.37
CA LEU A 195 21.68 -0.97 -16.46
C LEU A 195 22.68 -0.34 -15.48
N TRP A 196 22.69 -0.81 -14.24
CA TRP A 196 23.64 -0.36 -13.24
C TRP A 196 25.09 -0.69 -13.61
N LEU A 197 25.38 -1.89 -14.13
CA LEU A 197 26.70 -2.27 -14.62
C LEU A 197 27.13 -1.43 -15.83
N TYR A 198 26.17 -1.04 -16.68
CA TYR A 198 26.47 -0.17 -17.81
C TYR A 198 26.84 1.26 -17.39
N SER A 199 26.14 1.85 -16.44
CA SER A 199 26.43 3.19 -15.91
C SER A 199 25.97 3.35 -14.46
N PRO A 200 26.81 3.06 -13.46
CA PRO A 200 26.47 3.19 -12.04
C PRO A 200 26.13 4.62 -11.61
N ALA A 201 26.63 5.61 -12.35
CA ALA A 201 26.37 7.02 -12.08
C ALA A 201 24.93 7.44 -12.48
N GLN A 202 24.31 6.73 -13.44
CA GLN A 202 22.98 7.08 -13.97
C GLN A 202 21.87 6.15 -13.46
N PHE A 203 22.18 4.93 -13.06
CA PHE A 203 21.19 3.92 -12.66
C PHE A 203 21.42 3.47 -11.22
N ALA A 204 20.33 3.36 -10.46
CA ALA A 204 20.37 2.82 -9.12
C ALA A 204 20.64 1.31 -9.15
N ASN A 205 21.21 0.79 -8.06
CA ASN A 205 21.49 -0.63 -7.92
C ASN A 205 20.20 -1.48 -7.86
N PRO A 206 20.26 -2.78 -8.16
CA PRO A 206 19.08 -3.66 -8.14
C PRO A 206 18.36 -3.71 -6.79
N LEU A 207 19.11 -3.65 -5.68
CA LEU A 207 18.51 -3.68 -4.34
C LEU A 207 17.62 -2.47 -4.09
N PHE A 208 18.02 -1.29 -4.61
CA PHE A 208 17.18 -0.10 -4.53
C PHE A 208 15.82 -0.32 -5.18
N HIS A 209 15.77 -0.89 -6.38
CA HIS A 209 14.53 -1.16 -7.09
C HIS A 209 13.67 -2.23 -6.41
N LEU A 210 14.28 -3.26 -5.83
CA LEU A 210 13.58 -4.32 -5.12
C LEU A 210 12.99 -3.86 -3.78
N LEU A 211 13.66 -2.93 -3.08
CA LEU A 211 13.33 -2.57 -1.70
C LEU A 211 12.68 -1.17 -1.55
N SER A 212 12.68 -0.33 -2.60
CA SER A 212 12.14 1.04 -2.52
C SER A 212 10.70 1.19 -2.97
N GLY A 213 10.05 0.12 -3.40
CA GLY A 213 8.69 0.19 -3.95
C GLY A 213 7.89 -1.08 -3.72
N GLY A 214 6.87 -1.25 -4.55
CA GLY A 214 5.94 -2.38 -4.47
C GLY A 214 6.44 -3.70 -5.08
N ALA A 215 7.74 -3.88 -5.34
CA ALA A 215 8.26 -5.08 -5.99
C ALA A 215 7.96 -6.37 -5.22
N MET A 216 8.15 -6.37 -3.90
CA MET A 216 7.91 -7.55 -3.06
C MET A 216 6.42 -7.88 -2.95
N ILE A 217 5.56 -6.90 -2.70
CA ILE A 217 4.11 -7.14 -2.70
C ILE A 217 3.61 -7.56 -4.08
N GLY A 218 4.14 -6.93 -5.15
CA GLY A 218 3.82 -7.29 -6.54
C GLY A 218 4.16 -8.74 -6.86
N ALA A 219 5.36 -9.19 -6.51
CA ALA A 219 5.85 -10.53 -6.83
C ALA A 219 5.12 -11.64 -6.07
N PHE A 220 4.88 -11.46 -4.77
CA PHE A 220 4.38 -12.53 -3.91
C PHE A 220 2.86 -12.50 -3.69
N PHE A 221 2.19 -11.36 -3.84
CA PHE A 221 0.79 -11.20 -3.46
C PHE A 221 -0.12 -10.75 -4.60
N ILE A 222 0.42 -10.04 -5.60
CA ILE A 222 -0.39 -9.55 -6.72
C ILE A 222 -0.24 -10.46 -7.94
N ALA A 223 0.98 -10.81 -8.31
CA ALA A 223 1.23 -11.63 -9.50
C ALA A 223 0.88 -13.13 -9.30
N THR A 224 0.66 -13.55 -8.07
CA THR A 224 0.29 -14.93 -7.70
C THR A 224 -1.19 -15.11 -7.37
N ASP A 225 -1.98 -14.03 -7.41
CA ASP A 225 -3.41 -14.05 -7.12
C ASP A 225 -4.23 -14.69 -8.25
#